data_59cb65e6b870b1def40511d30e4fb6c0
#
_entry.id   59cb65e6b870b1def40511d30e4fb6c0
#
_cell.length_a   1.000
_cell.length_b   1.000
_cell.length_c   1.000
_cell.angle_alpha   90.00
_cell.angle_beta   90.00
_cell.angle_gamma   90.00
#
_symmetry.space_group_name_H-M   'P 1'
#
loop_
_entity.id
_entity.type
_entity.pdbx_description
1 polymer ?
#
loop_
_entity_poly.entity_id
_entity_poly.type
_entity_poly.pdbx_seq_one_letter_code
_entity_poly.pdbx_strand_id
1 'polypeptide(L)'
;MAAVKETIEDVRNLEADKYKYGFTTDIEQDLAPKGLNEETVRLISAKKGEPQWMLDWRLDALERFSAMKEPEWANVDYPKIDYQDIHYYAEPKDGAKYDSIDDVPEEILADFAKLGISLKEQEVLLGVKGSENRVAVDAVFDSVSVVTTFKAELAKAGVIFCSISEALREHPELVKKYLGSVVPASDNFFATLNTAVFSDGSFVYVPPGVRCPMELSTYFRMNAQGTGQFERTLIIADKGAYVSYLEGCTAPMRDENQLHAAVVELVALDDAEIKYSTVQNWWPGDENGKGGVYNFVTKRGDCRGKNSKISWTQVETGSAITWKYPSCILRGENSRGEFYSIAVTNGRQQADTGTKMIHLGKGTTSRIISKGISAGRSDQTYRGLVSVHAKAEGARNFTQCDSLLIGDQCGAHTVPYVECKTPKAVLEHEATTTKLSEDQLFYARQRGLSEEAATALLVNGFVRDVLQQLPMEFAVEAQALLKVSLEGSVG
;
A
#
# COMPACT_ATOMS: atom_id res chain seq x y z
N MET A 1 -34.21 14.14 21.11
CA MET A 1 -33.59 12.83 20.81
C MET A 1 -33.66 12.46 19.32
N ALA A 2 -34.74 12.72 18.60
CA ALA A 2 -34.86 12.48 17.16
C ALA A 2 -33.88 13.39 16.33
N ALA A 3 -33.88 14.69 16.57
CA ALA A 3 -33.03 15.65 15.87
C ALA A 3 -31.51 15.39 16.06
N VAL A 4 -31.08 14.86 17.24
CA VAL A 4 -29.68 14.51 17.49
C VAL A 4 -29.31 13.20 16.76
N LYS A 5 -30.25 12.28 16.61
CA LYS A 5 -30.05 11.06 15.81
C LYS A 5 -29.92 11.38 14.31
N GLU A 6 -30.78 12.24 13.79
CA GLU A 6 -30.73 12.72 12.40
C GLU A 6 -29.38 13.41 12.11
N THR A 7 -28.91 14.30 12.99
CA THR A 7 -27.63 15.00 12.82
C THR A 7 -26.41 14.05 12.87
N ILE A 8 -26.46 13.00 13.69
CA ILE A 8 -25.39 11.98 13.77
C ILE A 8 -25.42 11.09 12.53
N GLU A 9 -26.60 10.75 12.03
CA GLU A 9 -26.77 9.97 10.80
C GLU A 9 -26.36 10.76 9.56
N ASP A 10 -26.67 12.06 9.50
CA ASP A 10 -26.25 12.99 8.45
C ASP A 10 -24.73 13.19 8.46
N VAL A 11 -24.11 13.35 9.61
CA VAL A 11 -22.63 13.42 9.73
C VAL A 11 -21.97 12.11 9.32
N ARG A 12 -22.53 10.97 9.71
CA ARG A 12 -22.03 9.65 9.31
C ARG A 12 -22.19 9.39 7.80
N ASN A 13 -23.27 9.86 7.21
CA ASN A 13 -23.51 9.74 5.78
C ASN A 13 -22.61 10.69 4.98
N LEU A 14 -22.37 11.91 5.46
CA LEU A 14 -21.39 12.84 4.90
C LEU A 14 -19.95 12.30 4.98
N GLU A 15 -19.58 11.58 6.06
CA GLU A 15 -18.30 10.91 6.15
C GLU A 15 -18.21 9.70 5.21
N ALA A 16 -19.27 8.90 5.09
CA ALA A 16 -19.31 7.78 4.15
C ALA A 16 -19.24 8.25 2.68
N ASP A 17 -19.89 9.34 2.31
CA ASP A 17 -19.83 9.92 0.97
C ASP A 17 -18.44 10.48 0.63
N LYS A 18 -17.64 10.92 1.62
CA LYS A 18 -16.22 11.30 1.41
C LYS A 18 -15.36 10.17 0.88
N TYR A 19 -15.63 8.94 1.30
CA TYR A 19 -14.87 7.74 0.92
C TYR A 19 -15.49 7.01 -0.28
N LYS A 20 -16.68 7.44 -0.73
CA LYS A 20 -17.37 6.84 -1.86
C LYS A 20 -16.76 7.38 -3.15
N TYR A 21 -15.84 6.62 -3.68
CA TYR A 21 -15.22 6.70 -5.03
C TYR A 21 -15.13 8.08 -5.69
N GLY A 22 -13.94 8.60 -5.67
CA GLY A 22 -13.27 9.33 -6.70
C GLY A 22 -13.98 10.48 -7.40
N PHE A 23 -13.85 11.68 -6.86
CA PHE A 23 -13.95 12.89 -7.65
C PHE A 23 -12.73 13.01 -8.58
N THR A 24 -12.92 13.58 -9.77
CA THR A 24 -11.82 13.99 -10.66
C THR A 24 -11.48 15.44 -10.38
N THR A 25 -10.19 15.76 -10.41
CA THR A 25 -9.70 17.13 -10.32
C THR A 25 -9.56 17.68 -11.72
N ASP A 26 -10.16 18.84 -11.99
CA ASP A 26 -10.11 19.51 -13.30
C ASP A 26 -8.81 20.34 -13.42
N ILE A 27 -7.67 19.66 -13.44
CA ILE A 27 -6.36 20.27 -13.64
C ILE A 27 -5.84 19.85 -15.02
N GLU A 28 -5.45 20.84 -15.84
CA GLU A 28 -4.78 20.57 -17.11
C GLU A 28 -3.45 19.87 -16.87
N GLN A 29 -3.20 18.80 -17.63
CA GLN A 29 -2.03 17.95 -17.47
C GLN A 29 -1.26 17.84 -18.77
N ASP A 30 0.07 17.75 -18.63
CA ASP A 30 0.97 17.33 -19.68
C ASP A 30 1.17 15.83 -19.60
N LEU A 31 0.76 15.11 -20.65
CA LEU A 31 0.89 13.68 -20.77
C LEU A 31 2.06 13.34 -21.70
N ALA A 32 2.92 12.41 -21.27
CA ALA A 32 3.86 11.78 -22.19
C ALA A 32 3.09 11.01 -23.29
N PRO A 33 3.63 10.86 -24.49
CA PRO A 33 3.04 9.97 -25.51
C PRO A 33 2.77 8.56 -24.93
N LYS A 34 1.73 7.90 -25.41
CA LYS A 34 1.47 6.50 -25.07
C LYS A 34 2.57 5.60 -25.60
N GLY A 35 2.79 4.51 -24.87
CA GLY A 35 3.68 3.42 -25.28
C GLY A 35 4.93 3.27 -24.44
N LEU A 36 5.30 2.02 -24.23
CA LEU A 36 6.48 1.61 -23.49
C LEU A 36 7.64 1.39 -24.47
N ASN A 37 8.53 2.36 -24.55
CA ASN A 37 9.69 2.33 -25.43
C ASN A 37 10.87 3.15 -24.84
N GLU A 38 12.00 3.13 -25.52
CA GLU A 38 13.21 3.83 -25.07
C GLU A 38 13.00 5.35 -24.98
N GLU A 39 12.24 5.95 -25.90
CA GLU A 39 11.97 7.40 -25.89
C GLU A 39 11.19 7.82 -24.65
N THR A 40 10.18 7.03 -24.28
CA THR A 40 9.39 7.24 -23.06
C THR A 40 10.27 7.16 -21.81
N VAL A 41 11.16 6.17 -21.72
CA VAL A 41 12.09 6.01 -20.58
C VAL A 41 13.05 7.19 -20.49
N ARG A 42 13.63 7.61 -21.62
CA ARG A 42 14.51 8.79 -21.70
C ARG A 42 13.78 10.09 -21.34
N LEU A 43 12.52 10.24 -21.75
CA LEU A 43 11.68 11.37 -21.41
C LEU A 43 11.46 11.46 -19.89
N ILE A 44 11.08 10.35 -19.23
CA ILE A 44 10.90 10.29 -17.78
C ILE A 44 12.19 10.69 -17.06
N SER A 45 13.31 10.09 -17.44
CA SER A 45 14.61 10.37 -16.83
C SER A 45 15.03 11.84 -17.01
N ALA A 46 14.80 12.43 -18.19
CA ALA A 46 15.08 13.84 -18.45
C ALA A 46 14.17 14.78 -17.62
N LYS A 47 12.85 14.50 -17.55
CA LYS A 47 11.90 15.27 -16.74
C LYS A 47 12.26 15.27 -15.25
N LYS A 48 12.80 14.15 -14.75
CA LYS A 48 13.23 13.99 -13.35
C LYS A 48 14.64 14.49 -13.08
N GLY A 49 15.41 14.87 -14.11
CA GLY A 49 16.80 15.33 -13.99
C GLY A 49 17.73 14.26 -13.41
N GLU A 50 17.54 13.02 -13.82
CA GLU A 50 18.25 11.88 -13.25
C GLU A 50 19.71 11.78 -13.73
N PRO A 51 20.63 11.25 -12.88
CA PRO A 51 21.99 10.98 -13.30
C PRO A 51 22.05 9.81 -14.31
N GLN A 52 23.11 9.79 -15.15
CA GLN A 52 23.26 8.81 -16.23
C GLN A 52 23.12 7.35 -15.77
N TRP A 53 23.69 6.98 -14.60
CA TRP A 53 23.60 5.62 -14.08
C TRP A 53 22.14 5.17 -13.82
N MET A 54 21.25 6.12 -13.51
CA MET A 54 19.83 5.86 -13.29
C MET A 54 19.13 5.59 -14.63
N LEU A 55 19.42 6.37 -15.65
CA LEU A 55 18.92 6.13 -17.01
C LEU A 55 19.41 4.77 -17.53
N ASP A 56 20.68 4.44 -17.34
CA ASP A 56 21.23 3.15 -17.78
C ASP A 56 20.50 1.97 -17.09
N TRP A 57 20.20 2.11 -15.79
CA TRP A 57 19.45 1.10 -15.04
C TRP A 57 18.01 0.94 -15.53
N ARG A 58 17.35 2.04 -15.90
CA ARG A 58 16.01 2.01 -16.51
C ARG A 58 16.00 1.33 -17.87
N LEU A 59 16.97 1.61 -18.70
CA LEU A 59 17.09 1.03 -20.04
C LEU A 59 17.39 -0.47 -19.97
N ASP A 60 18.27 -0.92 -19.07
CA ASP A 60 18.48 -2.35 -18.79
C ASP A 60 17.17 -3.03 -18.33
N ALA A 61 16.38 -2.37 -17.49
CA ALA A 61 15.09 -2.88 -17.07
C ALA A 61 14.08 -2.97 -18.23
N LEU A 62 14.05 -2.00 -19.12
CA LEU A 62 13.19 -2.03 -20.33
C LEU A 62 13.55 -3.19 -21.25
N GLU A 63 14.85 -3.43 -21.47
CA GLU A 63 15.34 -4.55 -22.27
C GLU A 63 14.92 -5.89 -21.66
N ARG A 64 15.11 -6.05 -20.33
CA ARG A 64 14.68 -7.25 -19.59
C ARG A 64 13.17 -7.46 -19.67
N PHE A 65 12.38 -6.40 -19.46
CA PHE A 65 10.92 -6.46 -19.54
C PHE A 65 10.46 -6.96 -20.91
N SER A 66 11.07 -6.48 -21.98
CA SER A 66 10.73 -6.88 -23.35
C SER A 66 11.00 -8.36 -23.62
N ALA A 67 11.91 -8.98 -22.87
CA ALA A 67 12.23 -10.41 -22.96
C ALA A 67 11.39 -11.29 -22.01
N MET A 68 10.68 -10.69 -21.04
CA MET A 68 9.87 -11.42 -20.06
C MET A 68 8.49 -11.73 -20.61
N LYS A 69 7.87 -12.75 -20.02
CA LYS A 69 6.45 -13.04 -20.20
C LYS A 69 5.69 -12.64 -18.95
N GLU A 70 4.51 -12.05 -19.16
CA GLU A 70 3.59 -11.79 -18.07
C GLU A 70 3.23 -13.11 -17.37
N PRO A 71 3.31 -13.17 -16.03
CA PRO A 71 3.03 -14.41 -15.30
C PRO A 71 1.53 -14.71 -15.24
N GLU A 72 1.17 -15.99 -15.32
CA GLU A 72 -0.21 -16.48 -15.35
C GLU A 72 -0.54 -17.39 -14.15
N TRP A 73 0.30 -17.41 -13.11
CA TRP A 73 0.15 -18.36 -12.01
C TRP A 73 -0.78 -17.88 -10.88
N ALA A 74 -1.10 -16.60 -10.81
CA ALA A 74 -2.03 -16.07 -9.81
C ALA A 74 -3.47 -16.50 -10.10
N ASN A 75 -4.27 -16.63 -9.05
CA ASN A 75 -5.68 -16.95 -9.16
C ASN A 75 -6.53 -15.69 -9.42
N VAL A 76 -6.22 -15.01 -10.50
CA VAL A 76 -6.95 -13.83 -11.00
C VAL A 76 -7.07 -13.92 -12.51
N ASP A 77 -8.18 -13.46 -13.04
CA ASP A 77 -8.47 -13.45 -14.47
C ASP A 77 -8.82 -12.01 -14.91
N TYR A 78 -8.06 -11.49 -15.88
CA TYR A 78 -8.23 -10.15 -16.42
C TYR A 78 -7.84 -10.10 -17.89
N PRO A 79 -8.42 -9.18 -18.68
CA PRO A 79 -8.03 -8.98 -20.07
C PRO A 79 -6.54 -8.65 -20.19
N LYS A 80 -5.92 -9.13 -21.26
CA LYS A 80 -4.51 -8.83 -21.54
C LYS A 80 -4.28 -7.32 -21.57
N ILE A 81 -3.28 -6.85 -20.82
CA ILE A 81 -2.91 -5.44 -20.76
C ILE A 81 -2.18 -5.06 -22.06
N ASP A 82 -2.61 -3.98 -22.70
CA ASP A 82 -1.88 -3.36 -23.79
C ASP A 82 -0.91 -2.30 -23.24
N TYR A 83 0.33 -2.70 -23.03
CA TYR A 83 1.40 -1.80 -22.53
C TYR A 83 1.75 -0.69 -23.51
N GLN A 84 1.27 -0.72 -24.75
CA GLN A 84 1.46 0.36 -25.72
C GLN A 84 0.33 1.40 -25.70
N ASP A 85 -0.78 1.13 -25.01
CA ASP A 85 -1.92 2.04 -24.86
C ASP A 85 -1.97 2.77 -23.50
N ILE A 86 -0.82 2.91 -22.82
CA ILE A 86 -0.68 3.55 -21.50
C ILE A 86 0.21 4.78 -21.60
N HIS A 87 -0.19 5.88 -20.94
CA HIS A 87 0.68 7.00 -20.64
C HIS A 87 1.51 6.69 -19.38
N TYR A 88 2.82 6.67 -19.48
CA TYR A 88 3.74 6.32 -18.38
C TYR A 88 4.20 7.51 -17.55
N TYR A 89 3.81 8.72 -17.95
CA TYR A 89 4.10 9.94 -17.21
C TYR A 89 3.00 10.98 -17.43
N ALA A 90 2.59 11.62 -16.33
CA ALA A 90 1.65 12.72 -16.31
C ALA A 90 2.08 13.74 -15.26
N GLU A 91 2.04 15.02 -15.59
CA GLU A 91 2.32 16.09 -14.64
C GLU A 91 1.32 17.24 -14.83
N PRO A 92 0.98 18.03 -13.79
CA PRO A 92 0.24 19.27 -13.96
C PRO A 92 0.97 20.23 -14.89
N LYS A 93 0.24 20.94 -15.78
CA LYS A 93 0.84 21.85 -16.78
C LYS A 93 1.70 22.95 -16.18
N ASP A 94 1.36 23.42 -14.98
CA ASP A 94 2.07 24.50 -14.30
C ASP A 94 3.35 24.01 -13.56
N GLY A 95 3.73 22.80 -13.83
CA GLY A 95 5.07 22.24 -13.53
C GLY A 95 5.39 22.06 -12.07
N ALA A 96 4.51 21.44 -11.28
CA ALA A 96 4.68 21.68 -10.07
C ALA A 96 5.13 20.89 -8.87
N LYS A 97 6.36 21.10 -8.55
CA LYS A 97 6.81 21.00 -7.17
C LYS A 97 6.71 22.38 -6.55
N TYR A 98 6.00 22.48 -5.45
CA TYR A 98 5.86 23.70 -4.68
C TYR A 98 6.82 23.67 -3.49
N ASP A 99 7.57 24.75 -3.28
CA ASP A 99 8.50 24.87 -2.15
C ASP A 99 7.78 25.12 -0.83
N SER A 100 6.58 25.71 -0.91
CA SER A 100 5.71 25.97 0.22
C SER A 100 4.29 25.51 -0.08
N ILE A 101 3.58 25.12 0.96
CA ILE A 101 2.16 24.78 0.88
C ILE A 101 1.30 25.97 0.43
N ASP A 102 1.74 27.20 0.73
CA ASP A 102 1.06 28.43 0.35
C ASP A 102 1.09 28.68 -1.17
N ASP A 103 2.01 28.00 -1.89
CA ASP A 103 2.15 28.07 -3.33
C ASP A 103 1.34 26.99 -4.08
N VAL A 104 0.80 26.00 -3.34
CA VAL A 104 0.03 24.88 -3.92
C VAL A 104 -1.35 25.39 -4.35
N PRO A 105 -1.81 25.12 -5.61
CA PRO A 105 -3.13 25.49 -6.07
C PRO A 105 -4.24 25.02 -5.13
N GLU A 106 -5.24 25.90 -4.93
CA GLU A 106 -6.33 25.66 -3.99
C GLU A 106 -7.15 24.40 -4.37
N GLU A 107 -7.22 24.08 -5.66
CA GLU A 107 -7.87 22.86 -6.17
C GLU A 107 -7.17 21.59 -5.67
N ILE A 108 -5.85 21.56 -5.69
CA ILE A 108 -5.06 20.43 -5.19
C ILE A 108 -5.23 20.31 -3.67
N LEU A 109 -5.13 21.43 -2.93
CA LEU A 109 -5.34 21.44 -1.49
C LEU A 109 -6.75 20.95 -1.12
N ALA A 110 -7.77 21.41 -1.88
CA ALA A 110 -9.15 21.00 -1.68
C ALA A 110 -9.34 19.49 -1.90
N ASP A 111 -8.63 18.90 -2.86
CA ASP A 111 -8.69 17.47 -3.14
C ASP A 111 -8.11 16.63 -1.99
N PHE A 112 -6.95 17.00 -1.48
CA PHE A 112 -6.40 16.33 -0.30
C PHE A 112 -7.28 16.55 0.93
N ALA A 113 -7.87 17.74 1.11
CA ALA A 113 -8.81 18.00 2.19
C ALA A 113 -10.09 17.14 2.10
N LYS A 114 -10.62 16.90 0.88
CA LYS A 114 -11.75 15.97 0.66
C LYS A 114 -11.40 14.53 1.03
N LEU A 115 -10.13 14.14 0.90
CA LEU A 115 -9.61 12.84 1.35
C LEU A 115 -9.35 12.80 2.86
N GLY A 116 -9.60 13.89 3.59
CA GLY A 116 -9.33 13.98 5.03
C GLY A 116 -7.87 14.24 5.37
N ILE A 117 -7.05 14.58 4.38
CA ILE A 117 -5.62 14.82 4.52
C ILE A 117 -5.39 16.33 4.67
N SER A 118 -4.99 16.78 5.85
CA SER A 118 -4.57 18.19 6.05
C SER A 118 -3.10 18.34 5.68
N LEU A 119 -2.83 19.13 4.66
CA LEU A 119 -1.47 19.53 4.28
C LEU A 119 -1.00 20.78 5.03
N LYS A 120 -1.87 21.46 5.77
CA LYS A 120 -1.54 22.72 6.47
C LYS A 120 -0.91 22.45 7.83
N GLU A 121 0.38 22.65 7.94
CA GLU A 121 1.12 22.55 9.21
C GLU A 121 0.53 23.46 10.31
N GLN A 122 -0.02 24.60 9.94
CA GLN A 122 -0.61 25.58 10.86
C GLN A 122 -1.92 25.12 11.51
N GLU A 123 -2.70 24.28 10.86
CA GLU A 123 -3.94 23.73 11.45
C GLU A 123 -3.61 22.74 12.57
N VAL A 124 -2.46 22.09 12.49
CA VAL A 124 -1.92 21.22 13.56
C VAL A 124 -1.41 22.04 14.74
N LEU A 125 -0.91 23.26 14.50
CA LEU A 125 -0.41 24.18 15.54
C LEU A 125 -1.53 24.96 16.24
N LEU A 126 -2.69 25.16 15.62
CA LEU A 126 -3.81 25.94 16.16
C LEU A 126 -4.71 25.18 17.15
N GLY A 127 -4.25 24.03 17.65
CA GLY A 127 -4.78 23.45 18.87
C GLY A 127 -6.23 22.98 18.79
N VAL A 128 -6.54 22.12 17.85
CA VAL A 128 -7.59 21.12 18.11
C VAL A 128 -7.03 20.22 19.22
N LYS A 129 -7.39 20.55 20.46
CA LYS A 129 -7.01 19.75 21.64
C LYS A 129 -7.38 18.30 21.39
N GLY A 130 -6.40 17.45 21.11
CA GLY A 130 -6.61 16.01 21.04
C GLY A 130 -5.61 15.17 20.26
N SER A 131 -4.78 15.66 19.36
CA SER A 131 -3.76 14.83 18.73
C SER A 131 -2.36 15.26 19.13
N GLU A 132 -1.75 14.49 20.04
CA GLU A 132 -0.30 14.54 20.30
C GLU A 132 0.51 13.93 19.14
N ASN A 133 -0.14 13.31 18.17
CA ASN A 133 0.46 12.63 17.03
C ASN A 133 0.48 13.57 15.82
N ARG A 134 1.66 14.10 15.51
CA ARG A 134 1.91 14.84 14.27
C ARG A 134 2.32 13.87 13.18
N VAL A 135 1.81 14.09 11.96
CA VAL A 135 2.11 13.30 10.77
C VAL A 135 2.75 14.20 9.72
N ALA A 136 3.95 13.84 9.27
CA ALA A 136 4.54 14.47 8.10
C ALA A 136 4.01 13.80 6.83
N VAL A 137 3.52 14.60 5.89
CA VAL A 137 2.86 14.12 4.68
C VAL A 137 3.65 14.53 3.44
N ASP A 138 3.87 13.56 2.54
CA ASP A 138 4.28 13.79 1.16
C ASP A 138 3.07 13.55 0.25
N ALA A 139 2.68 14.55 -0.52
CA ALA A 139 1.52 14.48 -1.40
C ALA A 139 1.99 14.28 -2.84
N VAL A 140 1.64 13.14 -3.43
CA VAL A 140 1.98 12.78 -4.81
C VAL A 140 0.72 12.82 -5.68
N PHE A 141 0.76 13.62 -6.74
CA PHE A 141 -0.31 13.76 -7.72
C PHE A 141 0.18 13.25 -9.08
N ASP A 142 -0.41 12.17 -9.57
CA ASP A 142 0.04 11.41 -10.74
C ASP A 142 1.55 11.06 -10.64
N SER A 143 2.40 11.66 -11.47
CA SER A 143 3.82 11.34 -11.54
C SER A 143 4.73 12.28 -10.73
N VAL A 144 4.17 13.19 -9.92
CA VAL A 144 4.95 14.25 -9.25
C VAL A 144 4.60 14.39 -7.78
N SER A 145 5.63 14.42 -6.91
CA SER A 145 5.47 14.88 -5.53
C SER A 145 5.28 16.39 -5.52
N VAL A 146 4.11 16.86 -5.10
CA VAL A 146 3.74 18.27 -5.12
C VAL A 146 4.21 19.01 -3.89
N VAL A 147 4.16 18.41 -2.72
CA VAL A 147 4.63 19.03 -1.47
C VAL A 147 4.96 17.99 -0.40
N THR A 148 6.00 18.25 0.41
CA THR A 148 6.35 17.47 1.58
C THR A 148 6.36 18.36 2.82
N THR A 149 5.55 18.03 3.84
CA THR A 149 5.41 18.82 5.08
C THR A 149 6.48 18.45 6.13
N PHE A 150 6.73 19.34 7.10
CA PHE A 150 7.66 19.13 8.23
C PHE A 150 9.13 18.78 7.88
N LYS A 151 9.58 19.02 6.65
CA LYS A 151 10.97 18.73 6.21
C LYS A 151 12.02 19.34 7.14
N ALA A 152 11.84 20.61 7.54
CA ALA A 152 12.79 21.32 8.39
C ALA A 152 12.86 20.74 9.82
N GLU A 153 11.76 20.23 10.34
CA GLU A 153 11.71 19.58 11.66
C GLU A 153 12.36 18.20 11.63
N LEU A 154 12.06 17.40 10.62
CA LEU A 154 12.68 16.09 10.39
C LEU A 154 14.20 16.23 10.19
N ALA A 155 14.63 17.24 9.43
CA ALA A 155 16.05 17.52 9.20
C ALA A 155 16.81 17.86 10.49
N LYS A 156 16.18 18.51 11.50
CA LYS A 156 16.80 18.74 12.84
C LYS A 156 17.13 17.42 13.55
N ALA A 157 16.34 16.37 13.32
CA ALA A 157 16.61 15.03 13.84
C ALA A 157 17.55 14.22 12.93
N GLY A 158 17.98 14.80 11.79
CA GLY A 158 18.78 14.13 10.78
C GLY A 158 17.98 13.16 9.90
N VAL A 159 16.66 13.15 10.01
CA VAL A 159 15.78 12.31 9.18
C VAL A 159 15.60 12.95 7.81
N ILE A 160 15.83 12.17 6.76
CA ILE A 160 15.54 12.56 5.38
C ILE A 160 14.18 11.98 5.02
N PHE A 161 13.24 12.85 4.60
CA PHE A 161 11.95 12.48 4.05
C PHE A 161 11.65 13.38 2.86
N CYS A 162 11.68 12.83 1.68
CA CYS A 162 11.47 13.56 0.41
C CYS A 162 11.05 12.60 -0.69
N SER A 163 10.74 13.13 -1.86
CA SER A 163 10.51 12.29 -3.03
C SER A 163 11.79 11.56 -3.46
N ILE A 164 11.64 10.38 -4.10
CA ILE A 164 12.79 9.64 -4.64
C ILE A 164 13.55 10.45 -5.70
N SER A 165 12.84 11.28 -6.47
CA SER A 165 13.42 12.18 -7.47
C SER A 165 14.31 13.26 -6.83
N GLU A 166 13.92 13.80 -5.70
CA GLU A 166 14.73 14.71 -4.91
C GLU A 166 15.95 13.99 -4.32
N ALA A 167 15.75 12.82 -3.74
CA ALA A 167 16.81 12.02 -3.14
C ALA A 167 17.91 11.64 -4.18
N LEU A 168 17.52 11.36 -5.41
CA LEU A 168 18.48 11.09 -6.51
C LEU A 168 19.42 12.27 -6.77
N ARG A 169 18.96 13.51 -6.56
CA ARG A 169 19.77 14.72 -6.76
C ARG A 169 20.55 15.12 -5.51
N GLU A 170 19.92 15.07 -4.34
CA GLU A 170 20.49 15.59 -3.09
C GLU A 170 21.26 14.53 -2.29
N HIS A 171 20.89 13.25 -2.44
CA HIS A 171 21.49 12.13 -1.70
C HIS A 171 21.87 10.95 -2.60
N PRO A 172 22.53 11.18 -3.77
CA PRO A 172 22.76 10.16 -4.79
C PRO A 172 23.51 8.93 -4.28
N GLU A 173 24.43 9.11 -3.33
CA GLU A 173 25.21 8.00 -2.78
C GLU A 173 24.37 7.04 -1.92
N LEU A 174 23.41 7.58 -1.15
CA LEU A 174 22.47 6.75 -0.38
C LEU A 174 21.54 5.98 -1.32
N VAL A 175 20.97 6.69 -2.30
CA VAL A 175 20.07 6.06 -3.27
C VAL A 175 20.82 4.98 -4.05
N LYS A 176 21.99 5.26 -4.59
CA LYS A 176 22.81 4.30 -5.36
C LYS A 176 23.18 3.06 -4.54
N LYS A 177 23.39 3.22 -3.24
CA LYS A 177 23.74 2.12 -2.33
C LYS A 177 22.58 1.17 -2.07
N TYR A 178 21.36 1.69 -1.97
CA TYR A 178 20.24 0.91 -1.47
C TYR A 178 19.14 0.62 -2.50
N LEU A 179 18.92 1.51 -3.49
CA LEU A 179 17.91 1.32 -4.52
C LEU A 179 18.22 0.06 -5.35
N GLY A 180 17.21 -0.78 -5.53
CA GLY A 180 17.36 -2.07 -6.23
C GLY A 180 18.10 -3.15 -5.44
N SER A 181 18.52 -2.86 -4.19
CA SER A 181 19.26 -3.82 -3.37
C SER A 181 18.37 -4.86 -2.69
N VAL A 182 17.07 -4.60 -2.62
CA VAL A 182 16.05 -5.51 -2.06
C VAL A 182 15.11 -5.99 -3.16
N VAL A 183 14.75 -5.12 -4.09
CA VAL A 183 13.98 -5.45 -5.30
C VAL A 183 14.84 -5.13 -6.52
N PRO A 184 15.67 -6.06 -7.00
CA PRO A 184 16.44 -5.86 -8.21
C PRO A 184 15.53 -5.73 -9.44
N ALA A 185 16.04 -5.13 -10.52
CA ALA A 185 15.31 -4.98 -11.77
C ALA A 185 14.79 -6.29 -12.38
N SER A 186 15.30 -7.44 -11.92
CA SER A 186 14.91 -8.78 -12.37
C SER A 186 14.03 -9.55 -11.38
N ASP A 187 13.47 -8.90 -10.33
CA ASP A 187 12.71 -9.60 -9.28
C ASP A 187 11.45 -10.29 -9.85
N ASN A 188 10.65 -9.56 -10.61
CA ASN A 188 9.48 -10.08 -11.30
C ASN A 188 9.05 -9.12 -12.42
N PHE A 189 8.10 -9.55 -13.26
CA PHE A 189 7.60 -8.82 -14.41
C PHE A 189 7.18 -7.37 -14.09
N PHE A 190 6.32 -7.16 -13.09
CA PHE A 190 5.82 -5.83 -12.75
C PHE A 190 6.85 -4.95 -12.02
N ALA A 191 7.76 -5.55 -11.27
CA ALA A 191 8.90 -4.83 -10.67
C ALA A 191 9.91 -4.40 -11.74
N THR A 192 10.08 -5.19 -12.78
CA THR A 192 10.92 -4.84 -13.95
C THR A 192 10.29 -3.70 -14.72
N LEU A 193 8.98 -3.75 -14.99
CA LEU A 193 8.23 -2.64 -15.58
C LEU A 193 8.38 -1.36 -14.74
N ASN A 194 8.09 -1.45 -13.43
CA ASN A 194 8.26 -0.32 -12.52
C ASN A 194 9.67 0.26 -12.61
N THR A 195 10.71 -0.58 -12.60
CA THR A 195 12.11 -0.11 -12.68
C THR A 195 12.37 0.71 -13.94
N ALA A 196 11.76 0.36 -15.08
CA ALA A 196 11.91 1.11 -16.32
C ALA A 196 11.20 2.48 -16.28
N VAL A 197 10.01 2.56 -15.65
CA VAL A 197 9.10 3.71 -15.83
C VAL A 197 8.66 4.41 -14.55
N PHE A 198 9.10 4.01 -13.35
CA PHE A 198 8.66 4.71 -12.14
C PHE A 198 8.97 6.20 -12.22
N SER A 199 8.00 7.02 -11.79
CA SER A 199 8.09 8.46 -11.95
C SER A 199 8.42 9.19 -10.65
N ASP A 200 7.85 8.74 -9.55
CA ASP A 200 8.17 9.22 -8.21
C ASP A 200 7.92 8.16 -7.14
N GLY A 201 7.94 8.56 -5.89
CA GLY A 201 7.77 7.73 -4.71
C GLY A 201 8.53 8.34 -3.55
N SER A 202 8.53 7.68 -2.40
CA SER A 202 9.12 8.23 -1.20
C SER A 202 10.53 7.71 -0.94
N PHE A 203 11.39 8.60 -0.49
CA PHE A 203 12.69 8.27 0.08
C PHE A 203 12.72 8.65 1.56
N VAL A 204 13.05 7.67 2.41
CA VAL A 204 13.21 7.87 3.84
C VAL A 204 14.55 7.29 4.30
N TYR A 205 15.34 8.11 4.99
CA TYR A 205 16.52 7.65 5.72
C TYR A 205 16.46 8.14 7.17
N VAL A 206 16.52 7.21 8.12
CA VAL A 206 16.58 7.51 9.55
C VAL A 206 17.97 7.14 10.07
N PRO A 207 18.75 8.12 10.55
CA PRO A 207 20.14 7.90 10.95
C PRO A 207 20.26 7.05 12.22
N PRO A 208 21.50 6.57 12.55
CA PRO A 208 21.71 5.68 13.68
C PRO A 208 21.20 6.22 15.01
N GLY A 209 20.48 5.39 15.77
CA GLY A 209 19.97 5.69 17.10
C GLY A 209 18.80 6.68 17.14
N VAL A 210 18.32 7.13 16.00
CA VAL A 210 17.21 8.08 15.92
C VAL A 210 15.87 7.35 15.85
N ARG A 211 14.97 7.74 16.77
CA ARG A 211 13.56 7.44 16.66
C ARG A 211 12.88 8.58 15.90
N CYS A 212 12.29 8.29 14.74
CA CYS A 212 11.61 9.33 13.97
C CYS A 212 10.60 10.08 14.86
N PRO A 213 10.65 11.43 14.92
CA PRO A 213 9.89 12.20 15.90
C PRO A 213 8.38 12.24 15.62
N MET A 214 7.96 11.82 14.45
CA MET A 214 6.56 11.79 14.03
C MET A 214 6.30 10.64 13.05
N GLU A 215 5.03 10.30 12.84
CA GLU A 215 4.61 9.40 11.77
C GLU A 215 4.89 10.05 10.42
N LEU A 216 5.33 9.25 9.44
CA LEU A 216 5.49 9.69 8.07
C LEU A 216 4.36 9.11 7.22
N SER A 217 3.87 9.88 6.27
CA SER A 217 2.81 9.42 5.37
C SER A 217 3.04 9.92 3.96
N THR A 218 2.73 9.09 2.97
CA THR A 218 2.64 9.51 1.58
C THR A 218 1.29 9.14 1.01
N TYR A 219 0.65 10.10 0.36
CA TYR A 219 -0.60 9.89 -0.34
C TYR A 219 -0.38 10.00 -1.85
N PHE A 220 -0.72 8.91 -2.55
CA PHE A 220 -0.68 8.83 -4.00
C PHE A 220 -2.09 9.03 -4.56
N ARG A 221 -2.25 10.05 -5.38
CA ARG A 221 -3.48 10.37 -6.08
C ARG A 221 -3.31 10.18 -7.57
N MET A 222 -3.90 9.13 -8.13
CA MET A 222 -4.04 8.97 -9.58
C MET A 222 -5.20 9.85 -10.06
N ASN A 223 -5.00 10.70 -11.05
CA ASN A 223 -6.03 11.58 -11.59
C ASN A 223 -6.14 11.53 -13.11
N ALA A 224 -5.02 11.46 -13.83
CA ALA A 224 -4.99 11.51 -15.28
C ALA A 224 -5.65 10.29 -15.93
N GLN A 225 -6.36 10.52 -17.04
CA GLN A 225 -7.00 9.47 -17.82
C GLN A 225 -5.99 8.74 -18.72
N GLY A 226 -6.14 7.42 -18.90
CA GLY A 226 -5.27 6.60 -19.73
C GLY A 226 -3.85 6.45 -19.20
N THR A 227 -3.62 6.82 -17.94
CA THR A 227 -2.30 6.74 -17.28
C THR A 227 -2.20 5.49 -16.40
N GLY A 228 -0.96 5.00 -16.26
CA GLY A 228 -0.58 4.10 -15.18
C GLY A 228 0.07 4.87 -14.04
N GLN A 229 0.04 4.29 -12.84
CA GLN A 229 0.74 4.78 -11.65
C GLN A 229 1.91 3.86 -11.33
N PHE A 230 3.11 4.42 -11.31
CA PHE A 230 4.36 3.67 -11.13
C PHE A 230 5.23 4.37 -10.09
N GLU A 231 5.03 4.06 -8.82
CA GLU A 231 5.84 4.63 -7.74
C GLU A 231 6.88 3.66 -7.23
N ARG A 232 7.99 4.20 -6.71
CA ARG A 232 9.04 3.44 -6.07
C ARG A 232 9.45 4.07 -4.74
N THR A 233 9.18 3.38 -3.65
CA THR A 233 9.47 3.83 -2.28
C THR A 233 10.68 3.08 -1.73
N LEU A 234 11.62 3.83 -1.12
CA LEU A 234 12.80 3.28 -0.45
C LEU A 234 12.91 3.84 0.96
N ILE A 235 12.85 2.94 1.97
CA ILE A 235 12.97 3.31 3.38
C ILE A 235 14.15 2.58 4.01
N ILE A 236 15.06 3.35 4.63
CA ILE A 236 16.24 2.84 5.31
C ILE A 236 16.19 3.27 6.77
N ALA A 237 16.12 2.32 7.69
CA ALA A 237 16.34 2.54 9.12
C ALA A 237 17.75 2.06 9.48
N ASP A 238 18.63 3.00 9.84
CA ASP A 238 20.00 2.69 10.22
C ASP A 238 20.03 2.09 11.65
N LYS A 239 21.20 1.75 12.17
CA LYS A 239 21.37 1.01 13.43
C LYS A 239 20.62 1.66 14.60
N GLY A 240 19.74 0.89 15.24
CA GLY A 240 18.93 1.37 16.36
C GLY A 240 17.87 2.43 16.00
N ALA A 241 17.61 2.63 14.71
CA ALA A 241 16.62 3.60 14.25
C ALA A 241 15.20 3.03 14.29
N TYR A 242 14.22 3.92 14.39
CA TYR A 242 12.79 3.57 14.31
C TYR A 242 12.06 4.52 13.37
N VAL A 243 11.21 3.96 12.53
CA VAL A 243 10.28 4.72 11.71
C VAL A 243 8.94 4.00 11.57
N SER A 244 7.86 4.78 11.60
CA SER A 244 6.53 4.37 11.20
C SER A 244 6.12 5.17 9.98
N TYR A 245 5.69 4.47 8.94
CA TYR A 245 5.34 5.05 7.64
C TYR A 245 4.01 4.50 7.16
N LEU A 246 3.18 5.37 6.64
CA LEU A 246 1.92 5.03 6.02
C LEU A 246 1.88 5.40 4.53
N GLU A 247 1.33 4.51 3.74
CA GLU A 247 1.00 4.74 2.33
C GLU A 247 -0.52 4.75 2.16
N GLY A 248 -1.05 5.86 1.67
CA GLY A 248 -2.43 5.98 1.22
C GLY A 248 -2.49 6.09 -0.30
N CYS A 249 -3.40 5.36 -0.94
CA CYS A 249 -3.55 5.40 -2.39
C CYS A 249 -5.02 5.49 -2.79
N THR A 250 -5.32 6.38 -3.74
CA THR A 250 -6.69 6.56 -4.27
C THR A 250 -6.69 6.79 -5.77
N ALA A 251 -7.75 6.34 -6.44
CA ALA A 251 -8.02 6.64 -7.84
C ALA A 251 -9.49 7.01 -8.06
N PRO A 252 -9.80 7.90 -9.03
CA PRO A 252 -11.16 8.26 -9.39
C PRO A 252 -11.87 7.13 -10.15
N MET A 253 -13.19 7.23 -10.22
CA MET A 253 -14.02 6.38 -11.07
C MET A 253 -13.71 6.65 -12.55
N ARG A 254 -13.32 5.59 -13.28
CA ARG A 254 -13.07 5.63 -14.72
C ARG A 254 -13.69 4.42 -15.40
N ASP A 255 -14.18 4.59 -16.62
CA ASP A 255 -14.73 3.51 -17.46
C ASP A 255 -13.64 2.64 -18.12
N GLU A 256 -12.39 2.96 -17.87
CA GLU A 256 -11.21 2.24 -18.36
C GLU A 256 -10.45 1.56 -17.22
N ASN A 257 -9.69 0.53 -17.54
CA ASN A 257 -8.80 -0.09 -16.57
C ASN A 257 -7.53 0.73 -16.46
N GLN A 258 -7.09 0.96 -15.23
CA GLN A 258 -5.83 1.67 -14.94
C GLN A 258 -4.84 0.73 -14.27
N LEU A 259 -3.59 0.76 -14.72
CA LEU A 259 -2.52 -0.06 -14.15
C LEU A 259 -1.80 0.68 -13.04
N HIS A 260 -1.79 0.10 -11.85
CA HIS A 260 -0.93 0.50 -10.74
C HIS A 260 0.13 -0.58 -10.51
N ALA A 261 1.39 -0.24 -10.74
CA ALA A 261 2.50 -1.17 -10.50
C ALA A 261 3.59 -0.48 -9.67
N ALA A 262 3.54 -0.68 -8.36
CA ALA A 262 4.43 -0.06 -7.39
C ALA A 262 5.52 -1.00 -6.87
N VAL A 263 6.63 -0.41 -6.43
CA VAL A 263 7.70 -1.13 -5.74
C VAL A 263 8.05 -0.44 -4.43
N VAL A 264 8.16 -1.23 -3.36
CA VAL A 264 8.61 -0.77 -2.04
C VAL A 264 9.78 -1.60 -1.56
N GLU A 265 10.86 -0.92 -1.18
CA GLU A 265 12.06 -1.51 -0.61
C GLU A 265 12.30 -0.99 0.82
N LEU A 266 12.36 -1.89 1.80
CA LEU A 266 12.68 -1.56 3.17
C LEU A 266 14.00 -2.21 3.58
N VAL A 267 14.86 -1.44 4.24
CA VAL A 267 16.15 -1.91 4.79
C VAL A 267 16.23 -1.57 6.26
N ALA A 268 16.26 -2.60 7.11
CA ALA A 268 16.45 -2.44 8.56
C ALA A 268 17.83 -2.98 8.96
N LEU A 269 18.68 -2.12 9.53
CA LEU A 269 20.01 -2.49 10.03
C LEU A 269 19.93 -2.96 11.49
N ASP A 270 21.07 -3.14 12.18
CA ASP A 270 21.12 -3.70 13.53
C ASP A 270 20.20 -2.93 14.49
N ASP A 271 19.37 -3.65 15.25
CA ASP A 271 18.42 -3.12 16.24
C ASP A 271 17.41 -2.10 15.68
N ALA A 272 17.28 -1.98 14.35
CA ALA A 272 16.36 -1.05 13.71
C ALA A 272 14.95 -1.64 13.55
N GLU A 273 13.95 -0.77 13.58
CA GLU A 273 12.55 -1.15 13.39
C GLU A 273 11.86 -0.26 12.34
N ILE A 274 11.19 -0.89 11.37
CA ILE A 274 10.33 -0.22 10.40
C ILE A 274 8.91 -0.77 10.53
N LYS A 275 7.95 0.12 10.78
CA LYS A 275 6.53 -0.16 10.59
C LYS A 275 6.07 0.45 9.28
N TYR A 276 5.51 -0.36 8.41
CA TYR A 276 4.96 0.10 7.13
C TYR A 276 3.50 -0.26 7.05
N SER A 277 2.64 0.74 6.98
CA SER A 277 1.20 0.57 6.86
C SER A 277 0.72 1.02 5.49
N THR A 278 -0.29 0.34 4.95
CA THR A 278 -0.95 0.73 3.70
C THR A 278 -2.45 0.72 3.91
N VAL A 279 -3.11 1.79 3.49
CA VAL A 279 -4.57 1.85 3.36
C VAL A 279 -4.88 2.23 1.93
N GLN A 280 -5.54 1.34 1.19
CA GLN A 280 -5.82 1.52 -0.22
C GLN A 280 -7.31 1.57 -0.48
N ASN A 281 -7.73 2.56 -1.29
CA ASN A 281 -9.10 2.76 -1.74
C ASN A 281 -9.11 3.01 -3.25
N TRP A 282 -9.03 1.95 -4.00
CA TRP A 282 -9.05 2.01 -5.47
C TRP A 282 -10.45 1.86 -6.03
N TRP A 283 -10.67 2.35 -7.23
CA TRP A 283 -11.90 2.10 -7.98
C TRP A 283 -11.98 0.62 -8.42
N PRO A 284 -13.03 -0.13 -8.03
CA PRO A 284 -13.15 -1.56 -8.36
C PRO A 284 -13.68 -1.85 -9.77
N GLY A 285 -14.11 -0.85 -10.53
CA GLY A 285 -14.94 -1.00 -11.72
C GLY A 285 -16.44 -0.94 -11.39
N ASP A 286 -17.26 -0.93 -12.45
CA ASP A 286 -18.70 -0.91 -12.32
C ASP A 286 -19.27 -2.31 -11.94
N GLU A 287 -20.58 -2.41 -11.74
CA GLU A 287 -21.29 -3.65 -11.44
C GLU A 287 -21.17 -4.74 -12.51
N ASN A 288 -20.84 -4.37 -13.76
CA ASN A 288 -20.58 -5.28 -14.88
C ASN A 288 -19.11 -5.71 -14.96
N GLY A 289 -18.22 -5.13 -14.12
CA GLY A 289 -16.79 -5.39 -14.12
C GLY A 289 -16.02 -4.58 -15.17
N LYS A 290 -16.61 -3.48 -15.67
CA LYS A 290 -15.94 -2.56 -16.59
C LYS A 290 -15.16 -1.50 -15.83
N GLY A 291 -13.96 -1.20 -16.28
CA GLY A 291 -13.05 -0.25 -15.61
C GLY A 291 -12.39 -0.84 -14.37
N GLY A 292 -11.88 0.04 -13.52
CA GLY A 292 -11.23 -0.33 -12.26
C GLY A 292 -9.71 -0.45 -12.34
N VAL A 293 -9.09 -0.45 -11.18
CA VAL A 293 -7.63 -0.46 -11.05
C VAL A 293 -7.09 -1.89 -10.99
N TYR A 294 -6.05 -2.17 -11.76
CA TYR A 294 -5.21 -3.36 -11.64
C TYR A 294 -4.03 -3.01 -10.74
N ASN A 295 -4.06 -3.52 -9.52
CA ASN A 295 -3.14 -3.17 -8.44
C ASN A 295 -2.08 -4.26 -8.26
N PHE A 296 -0.94 -4.13 -8.96
CA PHE A 296 0.16 -5.09 -8.97
C PHE A 296 1.37 -4.54 -8.25
N VAL A 297 1.56 -4.93 -6.99
CA VAL A 297 2.55 -4.30 -6.11
C VAL A 297 3.59 -5.27 -5.60
N THR A 298 4.86 -4.89 -5.70
CA THR A 298 6.00 -5.62 -5.16
C THR A 298 6.56 -4.90 -3.93
N LYS A 299 6.38 -5.48 -2.74
CA LYS A 299 6.93 -4.96 -1.48
C LYS A 299 7.92 -5.95 -0.88
N ARG A 300 9.15 -5.52 -0.60
CA ARG A 300 10.20 -6.36 0.00
C ARG A 300 10.85 -5.63 1.16
N GLY A 301 10.95 -6.32 2.31
CA GLY A 301 11.68 -5.86 3.47
C GLY A 301 12.89 -6.75 3.74
N ASP A 302 14.05 -6.16 3.90
CA ASP A 302 15.29 -6.86 4.24
C ASP A 302 15.73 -6.49 5.66
N CYS A 303 15.50 -7.41 6.60
CA CYS A 303 16.01 -7.35 7.97
C CYS A 303 17.48 -7.75 7.96
N ARG A 304 18.36 -6.85 7.54
CA ARG A 304 19.81 -7.10 7.39
C ARG A 304 20.51 -7.22 8.71
N GLY A 305 20.09 -6.43 9.67
CA GLY A 305 20.76 -6.30 10.94
C GLY A 305 20.30 -7.31 11.99
N LYS A 306 21.16 -7.54 12.99
CA LYS A 306 20.82 -8.31 14.20
C LYS A 306 19.66 -7.60 14.93
N ASN A 307 18.69 -8.41 15.45
CA ASN A 307 17.50 -7.93 16.17
C ASN A 307 16.61 -6.94 15.37
N SER A 308 16.88 -6.74 14.08
CA SER A 308 16.06 -5.84 13.27
C SER A 308 14.64 -6.34 13.11
N LYS A 309 13.70 -5.40 12.89
CA LYS A 309 12.28 -5.72 12.76
C LYS A 309 11.64 -4.96 11.61
N ILE A 310 10.84 -5.67 10.80
CA ILE A 310 9.94 -5.06 9.82
C ILE A 310 8.53 -5.58 10.04
N SER A 311 7.58 -4.66 10.19
CA SER A 311 6.15 -4.96 10.29
C SER A 311 5.40 -4.36 9.11
N TRP A 312 4.67 -5.21 8.39
CA TRP A 312 3.72 -4.79 7.35
C TRP A 312 2.32 -4.83 7.91
N THR A 313 1.56 -3.74 7.78
CA THR A 313 0.13 -3.72 8.04
C THR A 313 -0.58 -3.20 6.80
N GLN A 314 -1.55 -3.93 6.27
CA GLN A 314 -2.25 -3.49 5.06
C GLN A 314 -3.75 -3.70 5.14
N VAL A 315 -4.48 -2.71 4.63
CA VAL A 315 -5.92 -2.76 4.39
C VAL A 315 -6.13 -2.51 2.91
N GLU A 316 -6.52 -3.56 2.21
CA GLU A 316 -6.75 -3.57 0.77
C GLU A 316 -8.24 -3.55 0.51
N THR A 317 -8.72 -2.45 -0.05
CA THR A 317 -10.10 -2.30 -0.51
C THR A 317 -10.14 -1.74 -1.92
N GLY A 318 -11.21 -1.98 -2.63
CA GLY A 318 -11.31 -1.57 -4.02
C GLY A 318 -10.44 -2.44 -4.93
N SER A 319 -9.98 -1.87 -6.05
CA SER A 319 -9.32 -2.54 -7.18
C SER A 319 -10.20 -3.58 -7.88
N ALA A 320 -10.18 -3.60 -9.20
CA ALA A 320 -10.76 -4.71 -9.95
C ALA A 320 -9.95 -6.00 -9.73
N ILE A 321 -8.63 -5.86 -9.80
CA ILE A 321 -7.66 -6.94 -9.58
C ILE A 321 -6.61 -6.48 -8.57
N THR A 322 -6.38 -7.28 -7.52
CA THR A 322 -5.26 -7.08 -6.59
C THR A 322 -4.29 -8.25 -6.64
N TRP A 323 -3.01 -7.95 -6.88
CA TRP A 323 -1.94 -8.94 -6.91
C TRP A 323 -0.73 -8.42 -6.13
N LYS A 324 -0.60 -8.86 -4.86
CA LYS A 324 0.32 -8.22 -3.92
C LYS A 324 0.82 -9.18 -2.82
N TYR A 325 2.15 -9.32 -2.72
CA TYR A 325 2.79 -10.17 -1.70
C TYR A 325 3.96 -9.45 -1.04
N PRO A 326 3.74 -8.67 0.01
CA PRO A 326 4.83 -8.14 0.84
C PRO A 326 5.71 -9.27 1.38
N SER A 327 6.99 -9.04 1.51
CA SER A 327 7.89 -10.06 2.04
C SER A 327 8.86 -9.51 3.07
N CYS A 328 9.33 -10.38 3.99
CA CYS A 328 10.45 -10.11 4.86
C CYS A 328 11.55 -11.15 4.62
N ILE A 329 12.77 -10.67 4.36
CA ILE A 329 13.99 -11.47 4.31
C ILE A 329 14.69 -11.30 5.66
N LEU A 330 14.65 -12.33 6.50
CA LEU A 330 15.16 -12.30 7.87
C LEU A 330 16.61 -12.79 7.88
N ARG A 331 17.57 -11.89 7.58
CA ARG A 331 19.00 -12.18 7.47
C ARG A 331 19.72 -12.09 8.80
N GLY A 332 19.44 -11.02 9.55
CA GLY A 332 20.08 -10.76 10.82
C GLY A 332 19.69 -11.80 11.87
N GLU A 333 20.62 -12.12 12.76
CA GLU A 333 20.35 -12.97 13.92
C GLU A 333 19.23 -12.34 14.77
N ASN A 334 18.23 -13.13 15.21
CA ASN A 334 17.05 -12.72 15.96
C ASN A 334 16.19 -11.64 15.26
N SER A 335 16.34 -11.45 13.96
CA SER A 335 15.48 -10.52 13.23
C SER A 335 14.03 -11.01 13.17
N ARG A 336 13.08 -10.06 13.02
CA ARG A 336 11.65 -10.30 13.13
C ARG A 336 10.90 -9.74 11.94
N GLY A 337 9.98 -10.54 11.39
CA GLY A 337 9.05 -10.11 10.33
C GLY A 337 7.61 -10.26 10.80
N GLU A 338 6.81 -9.23 10.62
CA GLU A 338 5.38 -9.27 10.93
C GLU A 338 4.56 -8.89 9.70
N PHE A 339 3.42 -9.54 9.53
CA PHE A 339 2.47 -9.23 8.48
C PHE A 339 1.05 -9.30 9.03
N TYR A 340 0.35 -8.19 8.94
CA TYR A 340 -1.04 -8.04 9.32
C TYR A 340 -1.82 -7.54 8.11
N SER A 341 -2.84 -8.24 7.68
CA SER A 341 -3.61 -7.83 6.50
C SER A 341 -5.11 -8.01 6.65
N ILE A 342 -5.83 -7.04 6.08
CA ILE A 342 -7.24 -7.15 5.74
C ILE A 342 -7.33 -7.01 4.23
N ALA A 343 -7.94 -7.97 3.56
CA ALA A 343 -8.29 -7.86 2.15
C ALA A 343 -9.80 -8.02 1.99
N VAL A 344 -10.45 -7.05 1.35
CA VAL A 344 -11.88 -7.05 1.13
C VAL A 344 -12.18 -7.03 -0.36
N THR A 345 -12.95 -8.00 -0.80
CA THR A 345 -13.44 -8.08 -2.17
C THR A 345 -14.97 -8.12 -2.18
N ASN A 346 -15.59 -7.39 -3.08
CA ASN A 346 -17.04 -7.38 -3.31
C ASN A 346 -17.34 -7.31 -4.80
N GLY A 347 -18.58 -7.56 -5.18
CA GLY A 347 -19.00 -7.50 -6.59
C GLY A 347 -18.26 -8.49 -7.48
N ARG A 348 -17.41 -8.02 -8.39
CA ARG A 348 -16.62 -8.84 -9.32
C ARG A 348 -15.10 -8.74 -9.07
N GLN A 349 -14.70 -8.17 -7.95
CA GLN A 349 -13.29 -8.01 -7.61
C GLN A 349 -12.59 -9.36 -7.43
N GLN A 350 -11.32 -9.40 -7.79
CA GLN A 350 -10.46 -10.56 -7.59
C GLN A 350 -9.19 -10.14 -6.88
N ALA A 351 -8.77 -10.91 -5.89
CA ALA A 351 -7.55 -10.65 -5.15
C ALA A 351 -6.74 -11.93 -4.96
N ASP A 352 -5.48 -11.93 -5.39
CA ASP A 352 -4.49 -12.93 -4.97
C ASP A 352 -3.41 -12.21 -4.16
N THR A 353 -3.54 -12.28 -2.84
CA THR A 353 -2.72 -11.53 -1.89
C THR A 353 -2.05 -12.48 -0.91
N GLY A 354 -1.15 -11.96 -0.11
CA GLY A 354 -0.49 -12.75 0.93
C GLY A 354 0.88 -12.22 1.28
N THR A 355 1.77 -13.11 1.71
CA THR A 355 3.10 -12.69 2.18
C THR A 355 4.16 -13.77 2.00
N LYS A 356 5.43 -13.36 2.06
CA LYS A 356 6.59 -14.28 2.06
C LYS A 356 7.48 -13.96 3.24
N MET A 357 7.73 -14.96 4.11
CA MET A 357 8.68 -14.87 5.23
C MET A 357 9.84 -15.81 4.97
N ILE A 358 11.05 -15.25 4.76
CA ILE A 358 12.25 -16.00 4.38
C ILE A 358 13.25 -15.90 5.52
N HIS A 359 13.40 -16.99 6.28
CA HIS A 359 14.29 -17.10 7.42
C HIS A 359 15.68 -17.57 6.99
N LEU A 360 16.69 -16.70 7.11
CA LEU A 360 18.08 -16.97 6.78
C LEU A 360 18.98 -16.96 8.03
N GLY A 361 18.72 -16.04 8.97
CA GLY A 361 19.48 -15.90 10.23
C GLY A 361 19.01 -16.84 11.33
N LYS A 362 19.85 -17.03 12.36
CA LYS A 362 19.52 -17.81 13.57
C LYS A 362 18.52 -17.06 14.44
N GLY A 363 17.64 -17.80 15.13
CA GLY A 363 16.68 -17.24 16.10
C GLY A 363 15.64 -16.29 15.49
N THR A 364 15.50 -16.27 14.18
CA THR A 364 14.57 -15.38 13.48
C THR A 364 13.12 -15.75 13.76
N THR A 365 12.24 -14.75 13.83
CA THR A 365 10.81 -14.97 14.08
C THR A 365 9.94 -14.30 13.06
N SER A 366 8.83 -14.92 12.69
CA SER A 366 7.80 -14.30 11.87
C SER A 366 6.40 -14.54 12.40
N ARG A 367 5.52 -13.54 12.23
CA ARG A 367 4.11 -13.62 12.56
C ARG A 367 3.27 -13.14 11.39
N ILE A 368 2.29 -13.93 11.01
CA ILE A 368 1.37 -13.64 9.91
C ILE A 368 -0.06 -13.73 10.43
N ILE A 369 -0.82 -12.64 10.32
CA ILE A 369 -2.26 -12.58 10.59
C ILE A 369 -2.93 -12.00 9.35
N SER A 370 -3.66 -12.82 8.61
CA SER A 370 -4.35 -12.42 7.40
C SER A 370 -5.86 -12.63 7.55
N LYS A 371 -6.63 -11.59 7.33
CA LYS A 371 -8.10 -11.62 7.37
C LYS A 371 -8.63 -11.30 5.97
N GLY A 372 -9.34 -12.23 5.39
CA GLY A 372 -9.98 -12.09 4.10
C GLY A 372 -11.48 -11.96 4.20
N ILE A 373 -12.10 -11.07 3.43
CA ILE A 373 -13.55 -10.93 3.34
C ILE A 373 -13.92 -10.95 1.87
N SER A 374 -14.76 -11.90 1.49
CA SER A 374 -15.33 -11.98 0.14
C SER A 374 -16.83 -11.84 0.19
N ALA A 375 -17.38 -11.00 -0.69
CA ALA A 375 -18.81 -10.73 -0.80
C ALA A 375 -19.26 -10.69 -2.27
N GLY A 376 -20.56 -10.80 -2.52
CA GLY A 376 -21.11 -10.73 -3.87
C GLY A 376 -20.68 -11.91 -4.74
N ARG A 377 -19.97 -11.64 -5.83
CA ARG A 377 -19.40 -12.61 -6.78
C ARG A 377 -17.87 -12.52 -6.83
N SER A 378 -17.28 -11.98 -5.80
CA SER A 378 -15.83 -11.75 -5.74
C SER A 378 -15.08 -13.02 -5.38
N ASP A 379 -13.79 -13.02 -5.70
CA ASP A 379 -12.89 -14.12 -5.40
C ASP A 379 -11.63 -13.62 -4.69
N GLN A 380 -11.22 -14.32 -3.63
CA GLN A 380 -10.05 -13.97 -2.88
C GLN A 380 -9.15 -15.18 -2.64
N THR A 381 -7.86 -15.01 -2.88
CA THR A 381 -6.82 -15.99 -2.58
C THR A 381 -5.82 -15.40 -1.58
N TYR A 382 -5.61 -16.09 -0.47
CA TYR A 382 -4.44 -15.90 0.36
C TYR A 382 -3.34 -16.86 -0.06
N ARG A 383 -2.15 -16.31 -0.39
CA ARG A 383 -0.98 -17.11 -0.76
C ARG A 383 0.18 -16.79 0.19
N GLY A 384 0.58 -17.78 0.99
CA GLY A 384 1.63 -17.61 2.02
C GLY A 384 2.85 -18.48 1.75
N LEU A 385 4.05 -17.87 1.73
CA LEU A 385 5.32 -18.59 1.70
C LEU A 385 6.04 -18.39 3.03
N VAL A 386 6.39 -19.50 3.68
CA VAL A 386 7.35 -19.52 4.79
C VAL A 386 8.50 -20.43 4.42
N SER A 387 9.69 -19.86 4.21
CA SER A 387 10.89 -20.61 3.86
C SER A 387 11.94 -20.49 4.96
N VAL A 388 12.37 -21.59 5.53
CA VAL A 388 13.39 -21.67 6.59
C VAL A 388 14.64 -22.34 6.05
N HIS A 389 15.70 -21.55 5.91
CA HIS A 389 17.00 -22.03 5.42
C HIS A 389 17.68 -22.95 6.46
N ALA A 390 18.55 -23.85 5.99
CA ALA A 390 19.26 -24.78 6.86
C ALA A 390 20.08 -24.11 8.00
N LYS A 391 20.54 -22.87 7.79
CA LYS A 391 21.28 -22.08 8.79
C LYS A 391 20.39 -21.34 9.79
N ALA A 392 19.08 -21.27 9.56
CA ALA A 392 18.15 -20.54 10.41
C ALA A 392 17.69 -21.39 11.62
N GLU A 393 18.66 -21.90 12.39
CA GLU A 393 18.38 -22.65 13.61
C GLU A 393 17.62 -21.81 14.63
N GLY A 394 16.61 -22.38 15.29
CA GLY A 394 15.78 -21.68 16.26
C GLY A 394 14.74 -20.74 15.63
N ALA A 395 14.57 -20.80 14.31
CA ALA A 395 13.53 -20.02 13.65
C ALA A 395 12.12 -20.40 14.12
N ARG A 396 11.24 -19.41 14.23
CA ARG A 396 9.83 -19.60 14.60
C ARG A 396 8.92 -18.85 13.65
N ASN A 397 7.85 -19.50 13.21
CA ASN A 397 6.77 -18.85 12.47
C ASN A 397 5.44 -19.19 13.11
N PHE A 398 4.56 -18.19 13.15
CA PHE A 398 3.13 -18.36 13.42
C PHE A 398 2.35 -17.74 12.25
N THR A 399 1.48 -18.52 11.64
CA THR A 399 0.59 -18.07 10.54
C THR A 399 -0.85 -18.38 10.88
N GLN A 400 -1.69 -17.36 10.82
CA GLN A 400 -3.13 -17.47 10.89
C GLN A 400 -3.74 -16.77 9.67
N CYS A 401 -4.51 -17.51 8.87
CA CYS A 401 -5.24 -16.96 7.73
C CYS A 401 -6.72 -17.35 7.82
N ASP A 402 -7.55 -16.34 8.06
CA ASP A 402 -8.99 -16.52 8.21
C ASP A 402 -9.73 -15.82 7.08
N SER A 403 -10.74 -16.49 6.55
CA SER A 403 -11.62 -15.96 5.49
C SER A 403 -13.06 -15.94 5.95
N LEU A 404 -13.75 -14.82 5.68
CA LEU A 404 -15.18 -14.63 5.94
C LEU A 404 -15.91 -14.48 4.61
N LEU A 405 -16.89 -15.32 4.36
CA LEU A 405 -17.75 -15.28 3.18
C LEU A 405 -19.09 -14.63 3.52
N ILE A 406 -19.51 -13.67 2.68
CA ILE A 406 -20.78 -12.96 2.78
C ILE A 406 -21.57 -13.23 1.50
N GLY A 407 -22.61 -14.06 1.59
CA GLY A 407 -23.37 -14.53 0.44
C GLY A 407 -22.96 -15.92 -0.07
N ASP A 408 -23.50 -16.31 -1.22
CA ASP A 408 -23.38 -17.68 -1.76
C ASP A 408 -22.54 -17.80 -3.04
N GLN A 409 -22.14 -16.67 -3.63
CA GLN A 409 -21.47 -16.66 -4.94
C GLN A 409 -20.01 -16.16 -4.88
N CYS A 410 -19.52 -15.84 -3.68
CA CYS A 410 -18.14 -15.43 -3.48
C CYS A 410 -17.26 -16.61 -3.11
N GLY A 411 -15.94 -16.48 -3.38
CA GLY A 411 -14.94 -17.51 -3.11
C GLY A 411 -13.82 -17.02 -2.17
N ALA A 412 -13.23 -17.99 -1.45
CA ALA A 412 -11.99 -17.77 -0.71
C ALA A 412 -11.09 -19.01 -0.83
N HIS A 413 -9.83 -18.76 -1.17
CA HIS A 413 -8.82 -19.79 -1.38
C HIS A 413 -7.61 -19.56 -0.48
N THR A 414 -7.02 -20.63 0.03
CA THR A 414 -5.79 -20.57 0.83
C THR A 414 -4.74 -21.46 0.19
N VAL A 415 -3.59 -20.87 -0.16
CA VAL A 415 -2.48 -21.54 -0.83
C VAL A 415 -1.21 -21.38 0.02
N PRO A 416 -1.04 -22.20 1.07
CA PRO A 416 0.16 -22.18 1.88
C PRO A 416 1.31 -22.91 1.19
N TYR A 417 2.52 -22.35 1.29
CA TYR A 417 3.75 -23.03 0.90
C TYR A 417 4.76 -22.93 2.04
N VAL A 418 5.12 -24.06 2.62
CA VAL A 418 6.05 -24.13 3.75
C VAL A 418 7.25 -24.99 3.38
N GLU A 419 8.44 -24.40 3.40
CA GLU A 419 9.70 -25.07 3.17
C GLU A 419 10.57 -24.94 4.42
N CYS A 420 10.91 -26.07 5.06
CA CYS A 420 11.77 -26.07 6.26
C CYS A 420 12.98 -26.98 6.06
N LYS A 421 14.18 -26.39 6.05
CA LYS A 421 15.45 -27.09 5.83
C LYS A 421 16.26 -27.32 7.11
N THR A 422 15.67 -27.12 8.31
CA THR A 422 16.30 -27.38 9.60
C THR A 422 15.32 -28.03 10.59
N PRO A 423 15.74 -29.08 11.34
CA PRO A 423 14.87 -29.70 12.34
C PRO A 423 14.73 -28.87 13.61
N LYS A 424 15.45 -27.74 13.74
CA LYS A 424 15.45 -26.86 14.91
C LYS A 424 14.51 -25.65 14.77
N ALA A 425 13.58 -25.68 13.84
CA ALA A 425 12.58 -24.65 13.67
C ALA A 425 11.21 -25.10 14.20
N VAL A 426 10.37 -24.14 14.57
CA VAL A 426 8.97 -24.35 14.97
C VAL A 426 8.08 -23.54 14.04
N LEU A 427 7.20 -24.22 13.31
CA LEU A 427 6.30 -23.61 12.35
C LEU A 427 4.86 -23.98 12.69
N GLU A 428 4.02 -22.98 12.84
CA GLU A 428 2.61 -23.12 13.16
C GLU A 428 1.79 -22.48 12.03
N HIS A 429 0.78 -23.18 11.53
CA HIS A 429 -0.10 -22.68 10.48
C HIS A 429 -1.55 -23.06 10.79
N GLU A 430 -2.40 -22.05 10.88
CA GLU A 430 -3.83 -22.18 11.04
C GLU A 430 -4.56 -21.48 9.89
N ALA A 431 -5.60 -22.12 9.36
CA ALA A 431 -6.44 -21.53 8.33
C ALA A 431 -7.91 -21.85 8.62
N THR A 432 -8.76 -20.84 8.58
CA THR A 432 -10.19 -21.00 8.71
C THR A 432 -10.94 -20.30 7.58
N THR A 433 -12.03 -20.90 7.13
CA THR A 433 -12.99 -20.26 6.23
C THR A 433 -14.37 -20.43 6.82
N THR A 434 -15.04 -19.31 7.05
CA THR A 434 -16.37 -19.29 7.65
C THR A 434 -17.31 -18.46 6.80
N LYS A 435 -18.58 -18.86 6.75
CA LYS A 435 -19.66 -18.02 6.23
C LYS A 435 -20.21 -17.16 7.35
N LEU A 436 -20.67 -15.97 7.01
CA LEU A 436 -21.37 -15.10 7.97
C LEU A 436 -22.55 -15.85 8.58
N SER A 437 -22.57 -15.96 9.91
CA SER A 437 -23.54 -16.79 10.62
C SER A 437 -24.93 -16.15 10.62
N GLU A 438 -25.91 -16.86 10.02
CA GLU A 438 -27.32 -16.45 10.04
C GLU A 438 -27.89 -16.38 11.46
N ASP A 439 -27.46 -17.27 12.36
CA ASP A 439 -27.86 -17.25 13.77
C ASP A 439 -27.34 -16.00 14.48
N GLN A 440 -26.11 -15.58 14.23
CA GLN A 440 -25.55 -14.36 14.80
C GLN A 440 -26.24 -13.10 14.24
N LEU A 441 -26.54 -13.08 12.96
CA LEU A 441 -27.33 -12.01 12.33
C LEU A 441 -28.73 -11.95 12.92
N PHE A 442 -29.41 -13.09 13.03
CA PHE A 442 -30.75 -13.19 13.66
C PHE A 442 -30.71 -12.67 15.10
N TYR A 443 -29.74 -13.09 15.89
CA TYR A 443 -29.57 -12.65 17.26
C TYR A 443 -29.35 -11.14 17.40
N ALA A 444 -28.53 -10.57 16.54
CA ALA A 444 -28.28 -9.13 16.50
C ALA A 444 -29.52 -8.33 16.07
N ARG A 445 -30.26 -8.84 15.07
CA ARG A 445 -31.54 -8.23 14.61
C ARG A 445 -32.63 -8.28 15.66
N GLN A 446 -32.73 -9.34 16.48
CA GLN A 446 -33.64 -9.41 17.60
C GLN A 446 -33.35 -8.34 18.67
N ARG A 447 -32.18 -7.75 18.68
CA ARG A 447 -31.77 -6.63 19.55
C ARG A 447 -31.96 -5.27 18.92
N GLY A 448 -32.63 -5.19 17.76
CA GLY A 448 -32.98 -3.95 17.07
C GLY A 448 -31.93 -3.41 16.13
N LEU A 449 -30.88 -4.18 15.78
CA LEU A 449 -29.97 -3.80 14.74
C LEU A 449 -30.57 -4.09 13.35
N SER A 450 -30.33 -3.21 12.37
CA SER A 450 -30.57 -3.53 10.97
C SER A 450 -29.62 -4.65 10.53
N GLU A 451 -29.91 -5.30 9.43
CA GLU A 451 -29.05 -6.36 8.87
C GLU A 451 -27.65 -5.84 8.52
N GLU A 452 -27.59 -4.65 7.92
CA GLU A 452 -26.34 -3.96 7.61
C GLU A 452 -25.53 -3.63 8.87
N ALA A 453 -26.18 -3.09 9.92
CA ALA A 453 -25.52 -2.79 11.18
C ALA A 453 -25.02 -4.05 11.89
N ALA A 454 -25.77 -5.15 11.82
CA ALA A 454 -25.37 -6.45 12.36
C ALA A 454 -24.17 -7.03 11.60
N THR A 455 -24.20 -6.97 10.27
CA THR A 455 -23.08 -7.39 9.42
C THR A 455 -21.82 -6.57 9.70
N ALA A 456 -21.94 -5.25 9.76
CA ALA A 456 -20.83 -4.38 10.08
C ALA A 456 -20.22 -4.67 11.46
N LEU A 457 -21.05 -4.98 12.45
CA LEU A 457 -20.60 -5.38 13.80
C LEU A 457 -19.76 -6.66 13.75
N LEU A 458 -20.23 -7.69 13.04
CA LEU A 458 -19.55 -8.97 12.93
C LEU A 458 -18.23 -8.84 12.15
N VAL A 459 -18.25 -8.08 11.04
CA VAL A 459 -17.04 -7.79 10.24
C VAL A 459 -16.00 -7.03 11.07
N ASN A 460 -16.41 -5.98 11.79
CA ASN A 460 -15.47 -5.23 12.64
C ASN A 460 -14.87 -6.12 13.74
N GLY A 461 -15.65 -7.05 14.30
CA GLY A 461 -15.14 -8.04 15.25
C GLY A 461 -14.09 -8.96 14.62
N PHE A 462 -14.34 -9.43 13.39
CA PHE A 462 -13.46 -10.33 12.66
C PHE A 462 -12.09 -9.69 12.31
N VAL A 463 -12.06 -8.40 11.97
CA VAL A 463 -10.83 -7.70 11.54
C VAL A 463 -10.11 -6.95 12.66
N ARG A 464 -10.65 -6.95 13.87
CA ARG A 464 -10.21 -6.14 15.00
C ARG A 464 -8.70 -6.23 15.27
N ASP A 465 -8.16 -7.44 15.27
CA ASP A 465 -6.75 -7.68 15.62
C ASP A 465 -5.77 -6.99 14.65
N VAL A 466 -6.17 -6.86 13.39
CA VAL A 466 -5.38 -6.16 12.37
C VAL A 466 -5.55 -4.65 12.50
N LEU A 467 -6.77 -4.16 12.67
CA LEU A 467 -7.03 -2.71 12.83
C LEU A 467 -6.29 -2.11 14.02
N GLN A 468 -6.10 -2.88 15.10
CA GLN A 468 -5.33 -2.45 16.27
C GLN A 468 -3.82 -2.25 16.00
N GLN A 469 -3.31 -2.70 14.87
CA GLN A 469 -1.92 -2.48 14.47
C GLN A 469 -1.71 -1.12 13.77
N LEU A 470 -2.79 -0.50 13.29
CA LEU A 470 -2.76 0.81 12.65
C LEU A 470 -2.71 1.93 13.69
N PRO A 471 -2.09 3.08 13.39
CA PRO A 471 -2.35 4.32 14.10
C PRO A 471 -3.84 4.64 14.13
N MET A 472 -4.31 5.34 15.18
CA MET A 472 -5.75 5.50 15.44
C MET A 472 -6.48 6.21 14.28
N GLU A 473 -5.88 7.23 13.70
CA GLU A 473 -6.44 8.00 12.58
C GLU A 473 -6.70 7.10 11.37
N PHE A 474 -5.75 6.23 11.06
CA PHE A 474 -5.86 5.30 9.93
C PHE A 474 -6.75 4.08 10.22
N ALA A 475 -6.86 3.69 11.48
CA ALA A 475 -7.82 2.66 11.88
C ALA A 475 -9.26 3.13 11.65
N VAL A 476 -9.56 4.41 11.91
CA VAL A 476 -10.88 5.03 11.63
C VAL A 476 -11.15 5.07 10.13
N GLU A 477 -10.18 5.50 9.33
CA GLU A 477 -10.28 5.51 7.87
C GLU A 477 -10.53 4.07 7.34
N ALA A 478 -9.73 3.11 7.78
CA ALA A 478 -9.90 1.71 7.39
C ALA A 478 -11.30 1.16 7.74
N GLN A 479 -11.84 1.50 8.92
CA GLN A 479 -13.20 1.11 9.29
C GLN A 479 -14.27 1.73 8.38
N ALA A 480 -14.11 2.99 7.99
CA ALA A 480 -15.02 3.66 7.06
C ALA A 480 -14.98 2.99 5.68
N LEU A 481 -13.78 2.68 5.18
CA LEU A 481 -13.59 1.99 3.90
C LEU A 481 -14.18 0.58 3.91
N LEU A 482 -14.02 -0.18 5.00
CA LEU A 482 -14.63 -1.51 5.16
C LEU A 482 -16.15 -1.44 5.05
N LYS A 483 -16.76 -0.43 5.68
CA LYS A 483 -18.21 -0.23 5.61
C LYS A 483 -18.65 0.04 4.17
N VAL A 484 -18.01 0.98 3.48
CA VAL A 484 -18.33 1.36 2.09
C VAL A 484 -18.11 0.19 1.13
N SER A 485 -17.01 -0.55 1.28
CA SER A 485 -16.69 -1.69 0.41
C SER A 485 -17.69 -2.85 0.50
N LEU A 486 -18.44 -2.94 1.60
CA LEU A 486 -19.44 -3.99 1.82
C LEU A 486 -20.88 -3.49 1.68
N GLU A 487 -21.11 -2.22 1.31
CA GLU A 487 -22.45 -1.72 1.00
C GLU A 487 -23.10 -2.56 -0.11
N GLY A 488 -24.37 -2.93 0.08
CA GLY A 488 -25.12 -3.74 -0.88
C GLY A 488 -24.71 -5.22 -0.97
N SER A 489 -23.77 -5.69 -0.12
CA SER A 489 -23.35 -7.09 -0.10
C SER A 489 -24.33 -8.00 0.68
N VAL A 490 -25.23 -7.40 1.43
CA VAL A 490 -26.26 -8.07 2.23
C VAL A 490 -27.62 -7.71 1.63
N GLY A 491 -28.19 -8.62 0.83
CA GLY A 491 -29.48 -8.45 0.16
C GLY A 491 -29.88 -9.71 -0.57
#